data_bb27097ea1d18db2684792e3e26db83b
#
_entry.id   bb27097ea1d18db2684792e3e26db83b
#
_cell.length_a   1.000
_cell.length_b   1.000
_cell.length_c   1.000
_cell.angle_alpha   90.00
_cell.angle_beta   90.00
_cell.angle_gamma   90.00
#
_symmetry.space_group_name_H-M   'P 1'
#
loop_
_entity.id
_entity.type
_entity.pdbx_description
1 polymer ?
#
loop_
_entity_poly.entity_id
_entity_poly.type
_entity_poly.pdbx_seq_one_letter_code
_entity_poly.pdbx_strand_id
1 'polypeptide(L)'
;MALWGNSSSDESKPKWTTDGNKTADKQNVFATEQGWVMRHYTNPDKSTHYDEILCALSGLPTALSDATITSVHFDKKTLARAATGSVIVVYNELVDVTNGATLTVTASGTSDPTATAAAQTGTNRVVFTFTVPNAATTLSIGAQTISGTIKDAGTNVASDKVFAAGDVIGAGGRGSTKTITVA
;
A
#
# COMPACT_ATOMS: atom_id res chain seq x y z
N MET A 1 14.38 27.09 6.63
CA MET A 1 13.07 26.70 6.09
C MET A 1 13.28 25.33 5.45
N ALA A 2 12.68 24.27 5.97
CA ALA A 2 12.79 22.96 5.35
C ALA A 2 12.07 23.02 4.00
N LEU A 3 12.80 22.81 2.92
CA LEU A 3 12.27 22.72 1.56
C LEU A 3 11.85 21.26 1.36
N TRP A 4 10.62 20.95 1.59
CA TRP A 4 10.06 19.63 1.36
C TRP A 4 10.05 19.32 -0.14
N GLY A 5 10.58 18.13 -0.48
CA GLY A 5 10.64 17.68 -1.87
C GLY A 5 11.86 18.19 -2.66
N ASN A 6 12.87 18.75 -2.00
CA ASN A 6 14.09 19.22 -2.66
C ASN A 6 15.24 18.19 -2.62
N SER A 7 15.10 17.17 -1.80
CA SER A 7 16.04 16.04 -1.70
C SER A 7 15.32 14.80 -1.18
N SER A 8 15.88 13.61 -1.37
CA SER A 8 15.33 12.36 -0.86
C SER A 8 15.14 12.34 0.66
N SER A 9 15.85 13.18 1.41
CA SER A 9 15.65 13.35 2.85
C SER A 9 14.42 14.17 3.21
N ASP A 10 13.89 14.97 2.26
CA ASP A 10 12.73 15.83 2.46
C ASP A 10 11.43 15.15 2.02
N GLU A 11 11.51 13.95 1.48
CA GLU A 11 10.36 13.18 0.95
C GLU A 11 9.57 12.46 2.04
N SER A 12 9.96 12.60 3.31
CA SER A 12 9.24 11.99 4.42
C SER A 12 7.89 12.65 4.66
N LYS A 13 6.87 11.83 4.92
CA LYS A 13 5.53 12.32 5.30
C LYS A 13 5.60 13.28 6.49
N PRO A 14 4.70 14.27 6.57
CA PRO A 14 4.61 15.16 7.73
C PRO A 14 4.59 14.41 9.06
N LYS A 15 5.29 14.89 10.07
CA LYS A 15 5.44 14.22 11.37
C LYS A 15 4.11 13.87 12.04
N TRP A 16 3.12 14.76 11.98
CA TRP A 16 1.79 14.52 12.56
C TRP A 16 1.01 13.38 11.91
N THR A 17 1.40 12.94 10.70
CA THR A 17 0.81 11.78 10.02
C THR A 17 1.51 10.48 10.40
N THR A 18 2.66 10.57 11.08
CA THR A 18 3.48 9.40 11.46
C THR A 18 3.32 8.99 12.92
N ASP A 19 2.65 9.78 13.75
CA ASP A 19 2.50 9.52 15.19
C ASP A 19 1.62 8.30 15.49
N GLY A 20 2.21 7.41 16.23
CA GLY A 20 1.88 6.10 16.75
C GLY A 20 0.45 5.55 16.71
N ASN A 21 -0.57 6.33 16.91
CA ASN A 21 -1.96 5.85 17.00
C ASN A 21 -2.77 6.01 15.72
N LYS A 22 -2.21 6.59 14.66
CA LYS A 22 -2.93 6.93 13.43
C LYS A 22 -2.44 6.16 12.21
N THR A 23 -2.17 4.86 12.37
CA THR A 23 -1.74 3.99 11.26
C THR A 23 -2.71 4.02 10.07
N ALA A 24 -4.00 4.24 10.33
CA ALA A 24 -5.00 4.40 9.27
C ALA A 24 -4.79 5.69 8.46
N ASP A 25 -4.39 6.77 9.12
CA ASP A 25 -4.17 8.06 8.48
C ASP A 25 -2.91 8.02 7.61
N LYS A 26 -1.86 7.32 8.05
CA LYS A 26 -0.63 7.13 7.27
C LYS A 26 -0.87 6.51 5.89
N GLN A 27 -1.83 5.61 5.79
CA GLN A 27 -2.16 4.91 4.54
C GLN A 27 -2.90 5.79 3.54
N ASN A 28 -3.52 6.85 4.02
CA ASN A 28 -4.31 7.76 3.21
C ASN A 28 -3.56 9.06 2.90
N VAL A 29 -2.31 9.20 3.38
CA VAL A 29 -1.47 10.37 3.13
C VAL A 29 -0.45 10.06 2.05
N PHE A 30 -0.42 10.87 0.99
CA PHE A 30 0.50 10.74 -0.14
C PHE A 30 0.81 12.10 -0.74
N ALA A 31 1.89 12.17 -1.54
CA ALA A 31 2.30 13.38 -2.23
C ALA A 31 1.53 13.55 -3.55
N THR A 32 1.25 14.80 -3.90
CA THR A 32 0.69 15.21 -5.19
C THR A 32 1.42 16.47 -5.67
N GLU A 33 1.18 16.89 -6.90
CA GLU A 33 1.70 18.15 -7.43
C GLU A 33 1.33 19.38 -6.58
N GLN A 34 0.26 19.28 -5.79
CA GLN A 34 -0.23 20.35 -4.90
C GLN A 34 0.40 20.29 -3.50
N GLY A 35 1.17 19.25 -3.20
CA GLY A 35 1.77 19.01 -1.90
C GLY A 35 1.31 17.69 -1.26
N TRP A 36 1.44 17.61 0.05
CA TRP A 36 0.96 16.45 0.80
C TRP A 36 -0.54 16.54 1.04
N VAL A 37 -1.25 15.46 0.66
CA VAL A 37 -2.71 15.36 0.82
C VAL A 37 -3.07 14.16 1.70
N MET A 38 -4.18 14.27 2.41
CA MET A 38 -4.85 13.16 3.09
C MET A 38 -6.15 12.85 2.38
N ARG A 39 -6.33 11.61 1.94
CA ARG A 39 -7.55 11.15 1.31
C ARG A 39 -8.55 10.67 2.34
N HIS A 40 -9.74 11.24 2.33
CA HIS A 40 -10.88 10.85 3.14
C HIS A 40 -11.89 10.10 2.27
N TYR A 41 -12.18 8.85 2.63
CA TYR A 41 -13.21 8.07 1.96
C TYR A 41 -14.56 8.34 2.59
N THR A 42 -15.57 8.61 1.77
CA THR A 42 -16.93 8.96 2.21
C THR A 42 -17.85 7.76 2.37
N ASN A 43 -17.44 6.60 1.81
CA ASN A 43 -18.18 5.35 1.91
C ASN A 43 -17.28 4.15 2.26
N PRO A 44 -17.85 3.06 2.79
CA PRO A 44 -17.09 1.89 3.21
C PRO A 44 -16.38 1.16 2.07
N ASP A 45 -16.88 1.21 0.85
CA ASP A 45 -16.31 0.57 -0.33
C ASP A 45 -15.19 1.39 -0.98
N LYS A 46 -14.92 2.59 -0.43
CA LYS A 46 -13.86 3.53 -0.88
C LYS A 46 -14.02 4.00 -2.34
N SER A 47 -15.22 3.92 -2.90
CA SER A 47 -15.50 4.35 -4.28
C SER A 47 -15.56 5.87 -4.41
N THR A 48 -15.89 6.59 -3.34
CA THR A 48 -15.91 8.06 -3.31
C THR A 48 -14.99 8.61 -2.24
N HIS A 49 -14.29 9.69 -2.57
CA HIS A 49 -13.33 10.34 -1.67
C HIS A 49 -13.21 11.83 -1.96
N TYR A 50 -12.64 12.54 -1.01
CA TYR A 50 -12.08 13.89 -1.22
C TYR A 50 -10.68 13.96 -0.61
N ASP A 51 -9.84 14.81 -1.18
CA ASP A 51 -8.47 15.00 -0.75
C ASP A 51 -8.34 16.31 0.04
N GLU A 52 -7.84 16.23 1.26
CA GLU A 52 -7.51 17.35 2.11
C GLU A 52 -6.03 17.70 1.96
N ILE A 53 -5.71 18.95 1.58
CA ILE A 53 -4.33 19.40 1.46
C ILE A 53 -3.77 19.65 2.86
N LEU A 54 -2.84 18.82 3.31
CA LEU A 54 -2.17 18.96 4.60
C LEU A 54 -1.06 20.01 4.56
N CYS A 55 -0.34 20.08 3.45
CA CYS A 55 0.76 21.01 3.23
C CYS A 55 0.84 21.34 1.75
N ALA A 56 0.49 22.59 1.40
CA ALA A 56 0.64 23.07 0.05
C ALA A 56 2.11 23.49 -0.18
N LEU A 57 2.74 22.93 -1.18
CA LEU A 57 4.10 23.24 -1.59
C LEU A 57 4.07 23.63 -3.06
N SER A 58 4.23 24.89 -3.36
CA SER A 58 4.38 25.33 -4.75
C SER A 58 5.80 25.01 -5.24
N GLY A 59 5.91 24.37 -6.39
CA GLY A 59 7.19 24.01 -7.00
C GLY A 59 7.81 22.74 -6.47
N LEU A 60 7.03 21.86 -5.85
CA LEU A 60 7.43 20.45 -5.78
C LEU A 60 7.69 19.98 -7.22
N PRO A 61 8.84 19.33 -7.49
CA PRO A 61 8.96 18.57 -8.71
C PRO A 61 7.76 17.60 -8.75
N THR A 62 7.19 17.38 -9.92
CA THR A 62 6.04 16.49 -10.16
C THR A 62 6.30 15.03 -9.78
N ALA A 63 7.47 14.76 -9.24
CA ALA A 63 7.91 13.49 -8.72
C ALA A 63 8.83 13.71 -7.54
N LEU A 64 8.46 13.19 -6.42
CA LEU A 64 9.39 12.75 -5.41
C LEU A 64 10.05 11.51 -6.04
N SER A 65 11.30 11.57 -6.49
CA SER A 65 12.07 10.42 -6.99
C SER A 65 11.21 9.20 -7.46
N ASP A 66 11.22 8.10 -6.72
CA ASP A 66 10.44 6.89 -7.01
C ASP A 66 9.35 6.73 -5.94
N ALA A 67 8.13 6.37 -6.33
CA ALA A 67 7.09 6.03 -5.35
C ALA A 67 7.57 4.87 -4.47
N THR A 68 7.58 5.06 -3.16
CA THR A 68 8.09 4.09 -2.18
C THR A 68 6.97 3.40 -1.41
N ILE A 69 7.18 2.12 -1.07
CA ILE A 69 6.23 1.35 -0.26
C ILE A 69 6.28 1.84 1.19
N THR A 70 5.13 2.16 1.74
CA THR A 70 5.00 2.63 3.14
C THR A 70 4.40 1.59 4.06
N SER A 71 3.58 0.67 3.54
CA SER A 71 3.06 -0.45 4.30
C SER A 71 2.46 -1.53 3.40
N VAL A 72 2.45 -2.76 3.91
CA VAL A 72 1.80 -3.92 3.29
C VAL A 72 0.93 -4.61 4.33
N HIS A 73 -0.29 -5.00 3.98
CA HIS A 73 -1.18 -5.69 4.91
C HIS A 73 -2.28 -6.47 4.19
N PHE A 74 -2.86 -7.44 4.87
CA PHE A 74 -4.12 -8.03 4.44
C PHE A 74 -5.27 -7.03 4.61
N ASP A 75 -6.19 -6.99 3.66
CA ASP A 75 -7.36 -6.09 3.73
C ASP A 75 -8.28 -6.45 4.91
N LYS A 76 -8.45 -7.73 5.20
CA LYS A 76 -9.34 -8.25 6.26
C LYS A 76 -8.56 -9.00 7.34
N LYS A 77 -9.10 -9.02 8.55
CA LYS A 77 -8.54 -9.76 9.69
C LYS A 77 -8.90 -11.24 9.68
N THR A 78 -9.95 -11.61 8.98
CA THR A 78 -10.43 -13.00 8.87
C THR A 78 -10.75 -13.29 7.42
N LEU A 79 -10.41 -14.51 6.97
CA LEU A 79 -10.69 -14.99 5.63
C LEU A 79 -11.26 -16.41 5.75
N ALA A 80 -12.32 -16.68 4.98
CA ALA A 80 -12.88 -18.02 4.87
C ALA A 80 -12.10 -18.85 3.83
N ARG A 81 -12.15 -20.18 3.94
CA ARG A 81 -11.61 -21.12 2.96
C ARG A 81 -12.21 -20.88 1.57
N ALA A 82 -11.40 -21.04 0.55
CA ALA A 82 -11.78 -20.86 -0.85
C ALA A 82 -12.34 -19.46 -1.21
N ALA A 83 -12.35 -18.51 -0.27
CA ALA A 83 -12.80 -17.15 -0.52
C ALA A 83 -11.72 -16.34 -1.25
N THR A 84 -12.09 -15.17 -1.76
CA THR A 84 -11.13 -14.20 -2.27
C THR A 84 -10.57 -13.39 -1.11
N GLY A 85 -9.25 -13.45 -0.95
CA GLY A 85 -8.47 -12.58 -0.06
C GLY A 85 -7.80 -11.46 -0.84
N SER A 86 -7.41 -10.41 -0.13
CA SER A 86 -6.65 -9.30 -0.72
C SER A 86 -5.50 -8.87 0.16
N VAL A 87 -4.38 -8.52 -0.50
CA VAL A 87 -3.24 -7.83 0.09
C VAL A 87 -3.23 -6.41 -0.46
N ILE A 88 -3.06 -5.44 0.42
CA ILE A 88 -2.95 -4.02 0.07
C ILE A 88 -1.49 -3.61 0.23
N VAL A 89 -0.91 -3.06 -0.83
CA VAL A 89 0.40 -2.39 -0.81
C VAL A 89 0.16 -0.89 -0.92
N VAL A 90 0.66 -0.14 0.05
CA VAL A 90 0.45 1.32 0.14
C VAL A 90 1.73 2.04 -0.22
N TYR A 91 1.62 2.99 -1.11
CA TYR A 91 2.70 3.87 -1.57
C TYR A 91 2.57 5.27 -0.97
N ASN A 92 3.67 5.99 -0.95
CA ASN A 92 3.72 7.41 -0.55
C ASN A 92 3.24 8.37 -1.65
N GLU A 93 3.05 7.86 -2.88
CA GLU A 93 2.59 8.59 -4.06
C GLU A 93 1.56 7.79 -4.83
N LEU A 94 0.93 8.41 -5.85
CA LEU A 94 0.04 7.72 -6.76
C LEU A 94 0.84 6.88 -7.75
N VAL A 95 0.44 5.64 -7.96
CA VAL A 95 1.08 4.71 -8.89
C VAL A 95 0.10 4.13 -9.90
N ASP A 96 0.64 3.75 -11.03
CA ASP A 96 -0.04 2.98 -12.07
C ASP A 96 0.50 1.56 -12.08
N VAL A 97 -0.38 0.58 -12.05
CA VAL A 97 -0.06 -0.84 -12.05
C VAL A 97 -0.51 -1.45 -13.37
N THR A 98 0.41 -2.09 -14.06
CA THR A 98 0.08 -2.93 -15.22
C THR A 98 -0.52 -4.25 -14.74
N ASN A 99 -1.53 -4.76 -15.45
CA ASN A 99 -2.14 -6.05 -15.14
C ASN A 99 -1.10 -7.17 -15.03
N GLY A 100 -1.25 -8.02 -14.01
CA GLY A 100 -0.39 -9.19 -13.79
C GLY A 100 0.81 -8.96 -12.87
N ALA A 101 0.89 -7.81 -12.16
CA ALA A 101 1.82 -7.70 -11.04
C ALA A 101 1.45 -8.71 -9.94
N THR A 102 2.45 -9.39 -9.34
CA THR A 102 2.21 -10.47 -8.37
C THR A 102 3.08 -10.35 -7.12
N LEU A 103 2.56 -10.89 -6.03
CA LEU A 103 3.30 -11.17 -4.79
C LEU A 103 2.87 -12.53 -4.22
N THR A 104 3.69 -13.12 -3.37
CA THR A 104 3.42 -14.41 -2.72
C THR A 104 2.83 -14.20 -1.32
N VAL A 105 1.76 -14.92 -1.01
CA VAL A 105 1.22 -15.04 0.34
C VAL A 105 1.68 -16.40 0.88
N THR A 106 2.38 -16.41 2.00
CA THR A 106 2.84 -17.67 2.61
C THR A 106 1.69 -18.34 3.35
N ALA A 107 1.49 -19.63 3.09
CA ALA A 107 0.45 -20.45 3.72
C ALA A 107 1.08 -21.66 4.43
N SER A 108 0.96 -21.71 5.76
CA SER A 108 1.55 -22.79 6.55
C SER A 108 0.86 -24.12 6.31
N GLY A 109 1.61 -25.14 5.87
CA GLY A 109 1.10 -26.51 5.67
C GLY A 109 0.32 -26.73 4.37
N THR A 110 0.33 -25.78 3.46
CA THR A 110 -0.28 -25.88 2.12
C THR A 110 0.51 -25.07 1.10
N SER A 111 0.13 -25.10 -0.17
CA SER A 111 0.80 -24.32 -1.20
C SER A 111 0.56 -22.82 -1.02
N ASP A 112 1.61 -22.03 -1.19
CA ASP A 112 1.58 -20.58 -1.10
C ASP A 112 0.76 -19.98 -2.26
N PRO A 113 -0.33 -19.26 -1.99
CA PRO A 113 -1.09 -18.62 -3.05
C PRO A 113 -0.36 -17.40 -3.61
N THR A 114 -0.46 -17.21 -4.91
CA THR A 114 0.00 -16.00 -5.59
C THR A 114 -1.12 -14.97 -5.61
N ALA A 115 -0.85 -13.80 -5.08
CA ALA A 115 -1.76 -12.67 -5.17
C ALA A 115 -1.41 -11.83 -6.41
N THR A 116 -2.42 -11.48 -7.22
CA THR A 116 -2.26 -10.79 -8.49
C THR A 116 -3.04 -9.49 -8.49
N ALA A 117 -2.41 -8.43 -8.98
CA ALA A 117 -3.06 -7.14 -9.21
C ALA A 117 -3.61 -7.08 -10.63
N ALA A 118 -4.88 -6.68 -10.77
CA ALA A 118 -5.40 -6.16 -12.03
C ALA A 118 -4.77 -4.80 -12.36
N ALA A 119 -5.00 -4.27 -13.55
CA ALA A 119 -4.57 -2.90 -13.88
C ALA A 119 -5.28 -1.89 -12.95
N GLN A 120 -4.50 -0.99 -12.39
CA GLN A 120 -4.97 0.09 -11.51
C GLN A 120 -4.23 1.37 -11.89
N THR A 121 -4.89 2.51 -11.89
CA THR A 121 -4.31 3.80 -12.27
C THR A 121 -4.57 4.85 -11.19
N GLY A 122 -3.57 5.71 -10.97
CA GLY A 122 -3.69 6.85 -10.05
C GLY A 122 -4.07 6.45 -8.63
N THR A 123 -3.52 5.35 -8.11
CA THR A 123 -3.81 4.86 -6.75
C THR A 123 -2.56 4.82 -5.89
N ASN A 124 -2.69 5.19 -4.63
CA ASN A 124 -1.64 4.92 -3.65
C ASN A 124 -1.84 3.59 -2.90
N ARG A 125 -2.93 2.86 -3.20
CA ARG A 125 -3.31 1.59 -2.57
C ARG A 125 -3.50 0.52 -3.62
N VAL A 126 -2.44 -0.21 -3.91
CA VAL A 126 -2.48 -1.29 -4.88
C VAL A 126 -3.08 -2.54 -4.26
N VAL A 127 -4.12 -3.07 -4.88
CA VAL A 127 -4.86 -4.26 -4.42
C VAL A 127 -4.40 -5.49 -5.20
N PHE A 128 -3.90 -6.49 -4.47
CA PHE A 128 -3.54 -7.81 -4.98
C PHE A 128 -4.55 -8.82 -4.46
N THR A 129 -5.21 -9.55 -5.34
CA THR A 129 -6.22 -10.56 -4.99
C THR A 129 -5.66 -11.98 -5.12
N PHE A 130 -6.09 -12.88 -4.23
CA PHE A 130 -5.73 -14.30 -4.28
C PHE A 130 -6.88 -15.17 -3.81
N THR A 131 -6.85 -16.45 -4.16
CA THR A 131 -7.77 -17.45 -3.61
C THR A 131 -7.19 -18.01 -2.32
N VAL A 132 -7.95 -17.92 -1.24
CA VAL A 132 -7.58 -18.51 0.07
C VAL A 132 -7.55 -20.02 -0.08
N PRO A 133 -6.51 -20.73 0.41
CA PRO A 133 -6.46 -22.18 0.39
C PRO A 133 -7.71 -22.82 1.01
N ASN A 134 -8.19 -23.91 0.41
CA ASN A 134 -9.32 -24.67 0.94
C ASN A 134 -8.86 -25.67 2.03
N ALA A 135 -8.04 -25.21 2.95
CA ALA A 135 -7.51 -25.98 4.07
C ALA A 135 -7.32 -25.07 5.28
N ALA A 136 -7.29 -25.64 6.47
CA ALA A 136 -6.88 -24.90 7.66
C ALA A 136 -5.41 -24.51 7.51
N THR A 137 -5.12 -23.22 7.62
CA THR A 137 -3.78 -22.68 7.43
C THR A 137 -3.62 -21.34 8.14
N THR A 138 -2.38 -20.91 8.31
CA THR A 138 -2.05 -19.54 8.72
C THR A 138 -1.42 -18.84 7.54
N LEU A 139 -2.01 -17.70 7.15
CA LEU A 139 -1.50 -16.86 6.09
C LEU A 139 -0.61 -15.75 6.65
N SER A 140 0.49 -15.48 5.98
CA SER A 140 1.43 -14.40 6.32
C SER A 140 2.00 -13.76 5.06
N ILE A 141 2.58 -12.56 5.22
CA ILE A 141 3.29 -11.86 4.16
C ILE A 141 4.72 -11.67 4.65
N GLY A 142 5.67 -12.25 3.94
CA GLY A 142 7.10 -12.10 4.19
C GLY A 142 7.71 -10.95 3.39
N ALA A 143 8.95 -10.55 3.73
CA ALA A 143 9.75 -9.66 2.91
C ALA A 143 9.96 -10.25 1.52
N GLN A 144 9.69 -9.49 0.48
CA GLN A 144 9.81 -9.95 -0.91
C GLN A 144 9.86 -8.81 -1.91
N THR A 145 10.09 -9.16 -3.17
CA THR A 145 9.98 -8.25 -4.32
C THR A 145 8.68 -8.56 -5.08
N ILE A 146 7.88 -7.53 -5.33
CA ILE A 146 6.70 -7.62 -6.18
C ILE A 146 7.16 -7.78 -7.64
N SER A 147 6.63 -8.77 -8.34
CA SER A 147 6.89 -8.93 -9.78
C SER A 147 5.97 -8.03 -10.61
N GLY A 148 6.30 -7.87 -11.89
CA GLY A 148 5.50 -7.05 -12.79
C GLY A 148 5.90 -5.58 -12.78
N THR A 149 5.03 -4.72 -13.32
CA THR A 149 5.31 -3.31 -13.53
C THR A 149 4.41 -2.45 -12.67
N ILE A 150 5.04 -1.63 -11.83
CA ILE A 150 4.42 -0.56 -11.04
C ILE A 150 5.24 0.70 -11.31
N LYS A 151 4.58 1.78 -11.66
CA LYS A 151 5.21 3.05 -12.03
C LYS A 151 4.54 4.19 -11.28
N ASP A 152 5.28 5.23 -11.02
CA ASP A 152 4.72 6.51 -10.61
C ASP A 152 3.72 7.02 -11.65
N ALA A 153 2.54 7.46 -11.21
CA ALA A 153 1.44 7.84 -12.10
C ALA A 153 1.71 9.16 -12.86
N GLY A 154 2.58 10.02 -12.32
CA GLY A 154 2.92 11.31 -12.95
C GLY A 154 4.06 11.22 -13.94
N THR A 155 5.09 10.43 -13.64
CA THR A 155 6.38 10.45 -14.36
C THR A 155 6.67 9.21 -15.17
N ASN A 156 5.93 8.13 -15.01
CA ASN A 156 6.24 6.82 -15.58
C ASN A 156 7.56 6.19 -15.09
N VAL A 157 8.18 6.75 -14.06
CA VAL A 157 9.37 6.16 -13.43
C VAL A 157 8.97 4.87 -12.70
N ALA A 158 9.84 3.87 -12.70
CA ALA A 158 9.59 2.62 -11.98
C ALA A 158 9.54 2.90 -10.48
N SER A 159 8.46 2.48 -9.83
CA SER A 159 8.27 2.60 -8.38
C SER A 159 9.01 1.49 -7.64
N ASP A 160 9.27 1.69 -6.35
CA ASP A 160 9.81 0.64 -5.49
C ASP A 160 8.87 -0.57 -5.45
N LYS A 161 9.46 -1.75 -5.51
CA LYS A 161 8.76 -3.03 -5.46
C LYS A 161 9.25 -3.94 -4.35
N VAL A 162 10.24 -3.49 -3.59
CA VAL A 162 10.86 -4.28 -2.51
C VAL A 162 10.30 -3.81 -1.18
N PHE A 163 9.79 -4.73 -0.39
CA PHE A 163 9.40 -4.42 0.98
C PHE A 163 10.01 -5.40 1.99
N ALA A 164 10.35 -4.87 3.14
CA ALA A 164 10.89 -5.62 4.26
C ALA A 164 9.79 -6.13 5.20
N ALA A 165 10.13 -7.02 6.11
CA ALA A 165 9.20 -7.51 7.14
C ALA A 165 8.69 -6.38 8.07
N GLY A 166 9.43 -5.26 8.18
CA GLY A 166 9.05 -4.07 8.93
C GLY A 166 7.86 -3.33 8.31
N ASP A 167 7.77 -3.34 6.97
CA ASP A 167 6.71 -2.66 6.23
C ASP A 167 5.37 -3.40 6.30
N VAL A 168 5.40 -4.68 6.70
CA VAL A 168 4.19 -5.47 6.91
C VAL A 168 3.55 -5.08 8.24
N ILE A 169 2.31 -4.60 8.18
CA ILE A 169 1.52 -4.16 9.35
C ILE A 169 0.33 -5.07 9.59
N GLY A 170 -0.41 -4.84 10.67
CA GLY A 170 -1.55 -5.67 11.03
C GLY A 170 -2.65 -5.68 9.98
N ALA A 171 -3.33 -6.82 9.87
CA ALA A 171 -4.44 -7.03 8.95
C ALA A 171 -5.55 -6.00 9.13
N GLY A 172 -6.13 -5.54 8.03
CA GLY A 172 -7.05 -4.40 8.00
C GLY A 172 -6.34 -3.06 8.14
N GLY A 173 -4.99 -3.03 8.00
CA GLY A 173 -4.19 -1.81 8.09
C GLY A 173 -4.05 -1.26 9.50
N ARG A 174 -4.38 -2.02 10.54
CA ARG A 174 -4.36 -1.60 11.95
C ARG A 174 -3.91 -2.71 12.87
N GLY A 175 -3.23 -2.32 13.96
CA GLY A 175 -2.81 -3.25 15.01
C GLY A 175 -1.57 -4.05 14.65
N SER A 176 -1.27 -5.07 15.46
CA SER A 176 -0.03 -5.85 15.40
C SER A 176 -0.20 -7.24 14.76
N THR A 177 -1.43 -7.73 14.58
CA THR A 177 -1.67 -9.08 14.06
C THR A 177 -1.44 -9.12 12.55
N LYS A 178 -0.26 -9.60 12.15
CA LYS A 178 0.20 -9.66 10.75
C LYS A 178 -0.21 -10.94 10.03
N THR A 179 -0.74 -11.91 10.76
CA THR A 179 -1.13 -13.23 10.25
C THR A 179 -2.65 -13.40 10.30
N ILE A 180 -3.18 -14.22 9.40
CA ILE A 180 -4.59 -14.60 9.36
C ILE A 180 -4.69 -16.09 9.53
N THR A 181 -5.51 -16.55 10.48
CA THR A 181 -5.86 -17.96 10.62
C THR A 181 -7.10 -18.25 9.77
N VAL A 182 -6.97 -19.24 8.89
CA VAL A 182 -8.05 -19.80 8.08
C VAL A 182 -8.48 -21.11 8.74
N ALA A 183 -9.69 -21.14 9.27
CA ALA A 183 -10.23 -22.31 10.00
C ALA A 183 -11.08 -23.23 9.09
#